data_54450f4b6ffeb56dbdeb715eae41c268
#
_entry.id   54450f4b6ffeb56dbdeb715eae41c268
#
_cell.length_a   1.000
_cell.length_b   1.000
_cell.length_c   1.000
_cell.angle_alpha   90.00
_cell.angle_beta   90.00
_cell.angle_gamma   90.00
#
_symmetry.space_group_name_H-M   'P 1'
#
loop_
_entity.id
_entity.type
_entity.pdbx_description
1 polymer ?
#
loop_
_entity_poly.entity_id
_entity_poly.type
_entity_poly.pdbx_seq_one_letter_code
_entity_poly.pdbx_strand_id
1 'polypeptide(L)'
;MAFTFPPSALSWLLDGCGPSLLVLADSLALPRGLARNGYQVCAIQRDVRRLRAAVGTPGISLAAARPEALPFADCRFDAVFVHQVFPEVAPGLALPEMARVLRPQGLLLISHLNRDDSVPWVRRLTELMHSLDPQAMSAPGADEVIAPAQESKYFHAAVLRDFRHWEPMTREGMVAMVAATPAVRSLDELSRQRFLDAVIEIHDQAAGNNELRLPYQLRCWRAVVDQDELTRPVQLDEPALVIPL
;
A
#
# COMPACT_ATOMS: atom_id res chain seq x y z
N MET A 1 13.58 -3.42 6.32
CA MET A 1 12.72 -4.46 6.90
C MET A 1 11.84 -5.05 5.81
N ALA A 2 11.69 -6.36 5.70
CA ALA A 2 10.80 -6.98 4.70
C ALA A 2 9.48 -7.30 5.41
N PHE A 3 8.40 -6.61 5.05
CA PHE A 3 7.07 -6.90 5.55
C PHE A 3 6.63 -8.30 5.08
N THR A 4 6.17 -9.13 6.02
CA THR A 4 5.59 -10.44 5.73
C THR A 4 4.08 -10.34 5.76
N PHE A 5 3.43 -10.49 4.62
CA PHE A 5 1.98 -10.41 4.53
C PHE A 5 1.32 -11.55 5.34
N PRO A 6 0.37 -11.25 6.25
CA PRO A 6 -0.31 -12.29 7.03
C PRO A 6 -1.00 -13.30 6.11
N PRO A 7 -0.76 -14.62 6.26
CA PRO A 7 -1.37 -15.63 5.39
C PRO A 7 -2.90 -15.57 5.36
N SER A 8 -3.53 -15.29 6.50
CA SER A 8 -4.98 -15.15 6.61
C SER A 8 -5.53 -13.95 5.83
N ALA A 9 -4.80 -12.83 5.79
CA ALA A 9 -5.19 -11.66 5.03
C ALA A 9 -5.03 -11.91 3.53
N LEU A 10 -3.92 -12.54 3.13
CA LEU A 10 -3.66 -12.86 1.74
C LEU A 10 -4.69 -13.87 1.20
N SER A 11 -4.97 -14.93 1.97
CA SER A 11 -5.98 -15.92 1.62
C SER A 11 -7.37 -15.29 1.46
N TRP A 12 -7.75 -14.37 2.35
CA TRP A 12 -9.04 -13.69 2.25
C TRP A 12 -9.12 -12.72 1.08
N LEU A 13 -8.07 -11.95 0.81
CA LEU A 13 -8.04 -11.01 -0.32
C LEU A 13 -8.14 -11.74 -1.66
N LEU A 14 -7.46 -12.87 -1.79
CA LEU A 14 -7.36 -13.63 -3.04
C LEU A 14 -8.41 -14.75 -3.17
N ASP A 15 -9.33 -14.85 -2.22
CA ASP A 15 -10.41 -15.85 -2.27
C ASP A 15 -11.28 -15.64 -3.51
N GLY A 16 -11.42 -16.69 -4.32
CA GLY A 16 -12.12 -16.63 -5.61
C GLY A 16 -11.41 -15.88 -6.73
N CYS A 17 -10.15 -15.46 -6.52
CA CYS A 17 -9.37 -14.73 -7.51
C CYS A 17 -8.72 -15.70 -8.53
N GLY A 18 -8.75 -15.33 -9.81
CA GLY A 18 -7.98 -16.02 -10.85
C GLY A 18 -6.47 -15.75 -10.74
N PRO A 19 -5.65 -16.44 -11.57
CA PRO A 19 -4.20 -16.45 -11.39
C PRO A 19 -3.46 -15.20 -11.89
N SER A 20 -4.07 -14.32 -12.68
CA SER A 20 -3.39 -13.20 -13.35
C SER A 20 -3.55 -11.91 -12.55
N LEU A 21 -2.47 -11.45 -11.92
CA LEU A 21 -2.48 -10.30 -11.01
C LEU A 21 -1.65 -9.13 -11.54
N LEU A 22 -2.22 -7.93 -11.50
CA LEU A 22 -1.47 -6.68 -11.57
C LEU A 22 -1.20 -6.19 -10.14
N VAL A 23 0.06 -5.93 -9.79
CA VAL A 23 0.44 -5.54 -8.42
C VAL A 23 1.10 -4.18 -8.41
N LEU A 24 0.54 -3.28 -7.59
CA LEU A 24 1.05 -1.96 -7.28
C LEU A 24 1.51 -1.98 -5.82
N ALA A 25 2.81 -1.89 -5.58
CA ALA A 25 3.39 -1.90 -4.25
C ALA A 25 4.68 -1.08 -4.20
N ASP A 26 5.05 -0.62 -3.02
CA ASP A 26 6.29 0.11 -2.77
C ASP A 26 7.56 -0.77 -2.92
N SER A 27 7.40 -2.07 -2.73
CA SER A 27 8.47 -3.06 -2.81
C SER A 27 8.07 -4.31 -3.59
N LEU A 28 9.07 -5.12 -3.97
CA LEU A 28 8.83 -6.40 -4.64
C LEU A 28 8.58 -7.58 -3.67
N ALA A 29 8.47 -7.34 -2.38
CA ALA A 29 8.23 -8.41 -1.41
C ALA A 29 6.88 -9.10 -1.66
N LEU A 30 5.81 -8.32 -1.79
CA LEU A 30 4.47 -8.84 -2.10
C LEU A 30 4.41 -9.51 -3.49
N PRO A 31 4.85 -8.88 -4.60
CA PRO A 31 4.91 -9.55 -5.91
C PRO A 31 5.65 -10.89 -5.88
N ARG A 32 6.81 -10.96 -5.21
CA ARG A 32 7.58 -12.21 -5.08
C ARG A 32 6.84 -13.28 -4.27
N GLY A 33 6.17 -12.87 -3.20
CA GLY A 33 5.33 -13.77 -2.39
C GLY A 33 4.19 -14.37 -3.21
N LEU A 34 3.49 -13.55 -4.00
CA LEU A 34 2.40 -13.98 -4.88
C LEU A 34 2.90 -14.94 -5.98
N ALA A 35 4.01 -14.62 -6.64
CA ALA A 35 4.59 -15.47 -7.68
C ALA A 35 5.02 -16.84 -7.13
N ARG A 36 5.59 -16.90 -5.91
CA ARG A 36 5.93 -18.17 -5.24
C ARG A 36 4.69 -19.02 -4.90
N ASN A 37 3.55 -18.39 -4.72
CA ASN A 37 2.26 -19.07 -4.53
C ASN A 37 1.54 -19.41 -5.83
N GLY A 38 2.22 -19.30 -6.98
CA GLY A 38 1.72 -19.77 -8.29
C GLY A 38 0.93 -18.75 -9.09
N TYR A 39 0.82 -17.48 -8.61
CA TYR A 39 0.18 -16.42 -9.39
C TYR A 39 1.08 -15.91 -10.51
N GLN A 40 0.47 -15.54 -11.63
CA GLN A 40 1.11 -14.82 -12.72
C GLN A 40 1.10 -13.32 -12.37
N VAL A 41 2.23 -12.81 -11.96
CA VAL A 41 2.32 -11.45 -11.42
C VAL A 41 2.93 -10.50 -12.45
N CYS A 42 2.23 -9.40 -12.71
CA CYS A 42 2.78 -8.22 -13.35
C CYS A 42 2.89 -7.12 -12.30
N ALA A 43 4.11 -6.70 -11.96
CA ALA A 43 4.32 -5.61 -11.01
C ALA A 43 4.64 -4.31 -11.75
N ILE A 44 3.96 -3.21 -11.41
CA ILE A 44 4.28 -1.90 -11.95
C ILE A 44 5.07 -1.07 -10.95
N GLN A 45 5.99 -0.27 -11.49
CA GLN A 45 6.83 0.65 -10.75
C GLN A 45 6.92 1.98 -11.51
N ARG A 46 6.78 3.10 -10.81
CA ARG A 46 7.00 4.44 -11.39
C ARG A 46 8.49 4.72 -11.64
N ASP A 47 9.35 4.23 -10.74
CA ASP A 47 10.79 4.46 -10.81
C ASP A 47 11.49 3.37 -11.64
N VAL A 48 11.97 3.76 -12.82
CA VAL A 48 12.73 2.91 -13.74
C VAL A 48 14.01 2.34 -13.09
N ARG A 49 14.62 3.03 -12.13
CA ARG A 49 15.82 2.53 -11.43
C ARG A 49 15.48 1.33 -10.56
N ARG A 50 14.35 1.39 -9.85
CA ARG A 50 13.84 0.24 -9.07
C ARG A 50 13.47 -0.93 -9.97
N LEU A 51 12.90 -0.64 -11.15
CA LEU A 51 12.64 -1.66 -12.18
C LEU A 51 13.91 -2.38 -12.62
N ARG A 52 14.97 -1.64 -12.95
CA ARG A 52 16.25 -2.24 -13.38
C ARG A 52 16.84 -3.16 -12.32
N ALA A 53 16.76 -2.79 -11.04
CA ALA A 53 17.22 -3.61 -9.92
C ALA A 53 16.38 -4.87 -9.72
N ALA A 54 15.20 -4.94 -10.31
CA ALA A 54 14.24 -6.03 -10.17
C ALA A 54 14.17 -6.95 -11.40
N VAL A 55 14.85 -6.59 -12.49
CA VAL A 55 14.93 -7.39 -13.72
C VAL A 55 15.50 -8.77 -13.41
N GLY A 56 14.90 -9.80 -13.99
CA GLY A 56 15.33 -11.20 -13.78
C GLY A 56 14.75 -11.85 -12.52
N THR A 57 13.80 -11.22 -11.83
CA THR A 57 13.07 -11.89 -10.74
C THR A 57 12.14 -12.97 -11.33
N PRO A 58 12.35 -14.26 -11.02
CA PRO A 58 11.55 -15.34 -11.58
C PRO A 58 10.05 -15.19 -11.23
N GLY A 59 9.17 -15.49 -12.22
CA GLY A 59 7.72 -15.48 -12.04
C GLY A 59 7.08 -14.09 -11.95
N ILE A 60 7.84 -13.02 -12.19
CA ILE A 60 7.31 -11.65 -12.18
C ILE A 60 7.64 -10.95 -13.49
N SER A 61 6.61 -10.43 -14.16
CA SER A 61 6.75 -9.47 -15.22
C SER A 61 6.78 -8.06 -14.62
N LEU A 62 7.63 -7.17 -15.17
CA LEU A 62 7.79 -5.80 -14.67
C LEU A 62 7.41 -4.81 -15.77
N ALA A 63 6.67 -3.77 -15.41
CA ALA A 63 6.35 -2.68 -16.32
C ALA A 63 6.60 -1.31 -15.65
N ALA A 64 7.18 -0.37 -16.42
CA ALA A 64 7.25 1.03 -16.02
C ALA A 64 5.91 1.68 -16.35
N ALA A 65 5.12 2.01 -15.34
CA ALA A 65 3.81 2.62 -15.56
C ALA A 65 3.36 3.45 -14.36
N ARG A 66 2.41 4.34 -14.63
CA ARG A 66 1.63 5.02 -13.59
C ARG A 66 0.26 4.35 -13.48
N PRO A 67 -0.32 4.29 -12.28
CA PRO A 67 -1.67 3.76 -12.09
C PRO A 67 -2.74 4.50 -12.90
N GLU A 68 -2.49 5.77 -13.20
CA GLU A 68 -3.36 6.67 -13.96
C GLU A 68 -3.30 6.45 -15.49
N ALA A 69 -2.37 5.62 -15.98
CA ALA A 69 -2.19 5.29 -17.39
C ALA A 69 -1.51 3.93 -17.52
N LEU A 70 -2.28 2.87 -17.48
CA LEU A 70 -1.79 1.49 -17.51
C LEU A 70 -1.54 1.02 -18.94
N PRO A 71 -0.32 0.55 -19.30
CA PRO A 71 0.04 0.14 -20.65
C PRO A 71 -0.44 -1.29 -20.97
N PHE A 72 -1.66 -1.62 -20.59
CA PHE A 72 -2.24 -2.95 -20.78
C PHE A 72 -3.57 -2.84 -21.52
N ALA A 73 -3.88 -3.89 -22.29
CA ALA A 73 -5.19 -4.03 -22.92
C ALA A 73 -6.29 -4.18 -21.84
N ASP A 74 -7.52 -3.91 -22.26
CA ASP A 74 -8.71 -4.11 -21.44
C ASP A 74 -8.85 -5.58 -21.05
N CYS A 75 -9.48 -5.84 -19.91
CA CYS A 75 -9.82 -7.17 -19.43
C CYS A 75 -8.61 -8.14 -19.38
N ARG A 76 -7.46 -7.69 -18.93
CA ARG A 76 -6.21 -8.45 -18.92
C ARG A 76 -5.98 -9.24 -17.63
N PHE A 77 -6.41 -8.72 -16.48
CA PHE A 77 -6.09 -9.24 -15.16
C PHE A 77 -7.32 -9.73 -14.42
N ASP A 78 -7.14 -10.76 -13.59
CA ASP A 78 -8.18 -11.28 -12.70
C ASP A 78 -8.28 -10.42 -11.42
N ALA A 79 -7.16 -9.83 -10.98
CA ALA A 79 -7.19 -8.81 -9.93
C ALA A 79 -6.13 -7.73 -10.15
N VAL A 80 -6.43 -6.54 -9.63
CA VAL A 80 -5.47 -5.44 -9.38
C VAL A 80 -5.27 -5.35 -7.88
N PHE A 81 -4.03 -5.56 -7.42
CA PHE A 81 -3.69 -5.53 -6.01
C PHE A 81 -2.82 -4.30 -5.70
N VAL A 82 -3.36 -3.37 -4.93
CA VAL A 82 -2.68 -2.15 -4.48
C VAL A 82 -2.31 -2.29 -3.00
N HIS A 83 -1.01 -2.30 -2.71
CA HIS A 83 -0.50 -2.41 -1.34
C HIS A 83 0.30 -1.16 -0.96
N GLN A 84 -0.13 -0.43 0.06
CA GLN A 84 0.48 0.76 0.65
C GLN A 84 0.54 2.02 -0.24
N VAL A 85 0.48 1.89 -1.55
CA VAL A 85 0.69 3.01 -2.49
C VAL A 85 -0.61 3.68 -2.95
N PHE A 86 -1.77 3.26 -2.43
CA PHE A 86 -3.05 3.84 -2.82
C PHE A 86 -3.17 5.35 -2.49
N PRO A 87 -2.64 5.86 -1.37
CA PRO A 87 -2.64 7.31 -1.10
C PRO A 87 -1.83 8.15 -2.10
N GLU A 88 -0.93 7.53 -2.86
CA GLU A 88 -0.06 8.20 -3.83
C GLU A 88 -0.66 8.28 -5.25
N VAL A 89 -1.81 7.65 -5.49
CA VAL A 89 -2.45 7.66 -6.80
C VAL A 89 -3.50 8.77 -6.89
N ALA A 90 -3.81 9.23 -8.11
CA ALA A 90 -4.93 10.12 -8.37
C ALA A 90 -6.21 9.26 -8.59
N PRO A 91 -7.11 9.11 -7.59
CA PRO A 91 -8.18 8.12 -7.65
C PRO A 91 -9.10 8.30 -8.86
N GLY A 92 -9.42 9.55 -9.22
CA GLY A 92 -10.27 9.86 -10.36
C GLY A 92 -9.74 9.39 -11.72
N LEU A 93 -8.43 9.16 -11.85
CA LEU A 93 -7.79 8.64 -13.05
C LEU A 93 -7.39 7.18 -12.90
N ALA A 94 -6.91 6.79 -11.72
CA ALA A 94 -6.39 5.46 -11.50
C ALA A 94 -7.50 4.39 -11.37
N LEU A 95 -8.64 4.71 -10.73
CA LEU A 95 -9.72 3.74 -10.56
C LEU A 95 -10.39 3.33 -11.89
N PRO A 96 -10.68 4.25 -12.84
CA PRO A 96 -11.12 3.85 -14.19
C PRO A 96 -10.11 2.96 -14.92
N GLU A 97 -8.82 3.27 -14.83
CA GLU A 97 -7.76 2.45 -15.45
C GLU A 97 -7.65 1.07 -14.83
N MET A 98 -7.72 0.99 -13.48
CA MET A 98 -7.76 -0.29 -12.77
C MET A 98 -8.99 -1.11 -13.17
N ALA A 99 -10.16 -0.47 -13.27
CA ALA A 99 -11.37 -1.13 -13.72
C ALA A 99 -11.27 -1.61 -15.17
N ARG A 100 -10.71 -0.80 -16.08
CA ARG A 100 -10.54 -1.13 -17.51
C ARG A 100 -9.69 -2.38 -17.71
N VAL A 101 -8.61 -2.53 -16.98
CA VAL A 101 -7.69 -3.68 -17.14
C VAL A 101 -8.17 -4.95 -16.44
N LEU A 102 -9.20 -4.86 -15.59
CA LEU A 102 -9.81 -6.01 -14.93
C LEU A 102 -10.75 -6.75 -15.86
N ARG A 103 -10.71 -8.08 -15.82
CA ARG A 103 -11.69 -8.95 -16.47
C ARG A 103 -13.07 -8.78 -15.84
N PRO A 104 -14.16 -9.17 -16.54
CA PRO A 104 -15.47 -9.30 -15.92
C PRO A 104 -15.38 -10.13 -14.63
N GLN A 105 -16.01 -9.66 -13.55
CA GLN A 105 -15.89 -10.21 -12.20
C GLN A 105 -14.48 -10.12 -11.56
N GLY A 106 -13.56 -9.38 -12.18
CA GLY A 106 -12.23 -9.12 -11.62
C GLY A 106 -12.29 -8.29 -10.34
N LEU A 107 -11.26 -8.41 -9.50
CA LEU A 107 -11.23 -7.83 -8.17
C LEU A 107 -10.25 -6.66 -8.09
N LEU A 108 -10.67 -5.57 -7.49
CA LEU A 108 -9.75 -4.57 -6.93
C LEU A 108 -9.50 -4.91 -5.46
N LEU A 109 -8.23 -5.09 -5.13
CA LEU A 109 -7.74 -5.42 -3.79
C LEU A 109 -6.87 -4.27 -3.30
N ILE A 110 -7.24 -3.66 -2.17
CA ILE A 110 -6.45 -2.60 -1.54
C ILE A 110 -6.07 -3.07 -0.15
N SER A 111 -4.81 -2.89 0.22
CA SER A 111 -4.35 -3.13 1.58
C SER A 111 -3.46 -1.99 2.08
N HIS A 112 -3.73 -1.57 3.30
CA HIS A 112 -3.01 -0.51 3.97
C HIS A 112 -2.63 -0.93 5.39
N LEU A 113 -1.36 -0.70 5.73
CA LEU A 113 -0.80 -1.08 7.02
C LEU A 113 -0.71 0.16 7.90
N ASN A 114 -1.50 0.19 8.94
CA ASN A 114 -1.47 1.24 9.95
C ASN A 114 -0.73 0.73 11.19
N ARG A 115 0.16 1.56 11.72
CA ARG A 115 0.75 1.28 13.01
C ARG A 115 -0.32 1.45 14.10
N ASP A 116 -0.29 0.56 15.09
CA ASP A 116 -1.19 0.63 16.25
C ASP A 116 -0.56 1.46 17.36
N ASP A 117 -0.84 2.75 17.38
CA ASP A 117 -0.34 3.70 18.36
C ASP A 117 -1.07 3.59 19.74
N SER A 118 -2.02 2.66 19.89
CA SER A 118 -2.62 2.37 21.20
C SER A 118 -1.64 1.71 22.17
N VAL A 119 -0.60 1.08 21.64
CA VAL A 119 0.44 0.41 22.43
C VAL A 119 1.37 1.45 23.07
N PRO A 120 1.59 1.41 24.40
CA PRO A 120 2.26 2.48 25.13
C PRO A 120 3.64 2.87 24.61
N TRP A 121 4.51 1.90 24.25
CA TRP A 121 5.83 2.22 23.76
C TRP A 121 5.81 2.83 22.35
N VAL A 122 4.86 2.42 21.50
CA VAL A 122 4.67 3.01 20.16
C VAL A 122 4.25 4.46 20.29
N ARG A 123 3.33 4.77 21.21
CA ARG A 123 2.91 6.15 21.51
C ARG A 123 4.08 7.00 21.97
N ARG A 124 4.91 6.50 22.91
CA ARG A 124 6.10 7.21 23.38
C ARG A 124 7.10 7.49 22.25
N LEU A 125 7.30 6.51 21.35
CA LEU A 125 8.15 6.70 20.18
C LEU A 125 7.56 7.76 19.23
N THR A 126 6.26 7.73 19.00
CA THR A 126 5.56 8.73 18.18
C THR A 126 5.67 10.13 18.80
N GLU A 127 5.46 10.27 20.10
CA GLU A 127 5.63 11.55 20.83
C GLU A 127 7.07 12.09 20.72
N LEU A 128 8.06 11.20 20.86
CA LEU A 128 9.46 11.56 20.68
C LEU A 128 9.73 12.05 19.25
N MET A 129 9.22 11.36 18.25
CA MET A 129 9.36 11.76 16.83
C MET A 129 8.66 13.08 16.53
N HIS A 130 7.46 13.30 17.10
CA HIS A 130 6.71 14.56 16.97
C HIS A 130 7.44 15.76 17.59
N SER A 131 8.35 15.55 18.52
CA SER A 131 9.19 16.64 19.06
C SER A 131 10.15 17.23 18.00
N LEU A 132 10.49 16.47 16.97
CA LEU A 132 11.31 16.93 15.84
C LEU A 132 10.46 17.35 14.62
N ASP A 133 9.42 16.59 14.35
CA ASP A 133 8.53 16.81 13.20
C ASP A 133 7.11 16.37 13.59
N PRO A 134 6.17 17.32 13.74
CA PRO A 134 4.78 17.00 14.10
C PRO A 134 4.06 16.06 13.12
N GLN A 135 4.56 15.93 11.90
CA GLN A 135 4.02 14.99 10.90
C GLN A 135 4.79 13.66 10.86
N ALA A 136 5.89 13.54 11.62
CA ALA A 136 6.65 12.30 11.67
C ALA A 136 5.76 11.16 12.18
N MET A 137 5.87 10.01 11.54
CA MET A 137 5.10 8.81 11.88
C MET A 137 3.57 8.97 11.76
N SER A 138 3.05 10.10 11.28
CA SER A 138 1.64 10.27 10.94
C SER A 138 1.35 9.51 9.65
N ALA A 139 0.30 8.70 9.65
CA ALA A 139 -0.25 8.06 8.47
C ALA A 139 -1.70 8.51 8.30
N PRO A 140 -2.19 8.70 7.06
CA PRO A 140 -3.61 8.93 6.86
C PRO A 140 -4.41 7.78 7.47
N GLY A 141 -5.58 8.10 8.01
CA GLY A 141 -6.46 7.09 8.59
C GLY A 141 -6.81 6.03 7.55
N ALA A 142 -6.89 4.77 7.96
CA ALA A 142 -7.15 3.69 7.01
C ALA A 142 -8.50 3.86 6.29
N ASP A 143 -9.48 4.49 6.92
CA ASP A 143 -10.78 4.83 6.30
C ASP A 143 -10.62 5.91 5.24
N GLU A 144 -9.84 6.94 5.52
CA GLU A 144 -9.53 8.03 4.59
C GLU A 144 -8.80 7.52 3.33
N VAL A 145 -7.87 6.57 3.52
CA VAL A 145 -7.15 5.94 2.41
C VAL A 145 -8.10 5.21 1.46
N ILE A 146 -9.10 4.49 1.98
CA ILE A 146 -9.98 3.63 1.18
C ILE A 146 -11.21 4.38 0.64
N ALA A 147 -11.61 5.49 1.27
CA ALA A 147 -12.82 6.24 0.92
C ALA A 147 -12.99 6.49 -0.60
N PRO A 148 -11.96 6.94 -1.36
CA PRO A 148 -12.11 7.16 -2.79
C PRO A 148 -12.46 5.89 -3.59
N ALA A 149 -12.01 4.72 -3.13
CA ALA A 149 -12.35 3.46 -3.77
C ALA A 149 -13.78 3.00 -3.41
N GLN A 150 -14.21 3.26 -2.17
CA GLN A 150 -15.57 2.96 -1.71
C GLN A 150 -16.63 3.82 -2.41
N GLU A 151 -16.31 5.07 -2.71
CA GLU A 151 -17.19 6.01 -3.40
C GLU A 151 -17.17 5.85 -4.91
N SER A 152 -16.29 5.01 -5.43
CA SER A 152 -16.11 4.81 -6.86
C SER A 152 -17.25 4.02 -7.47
N LYS A 153 -17.85 4.57 -8.54
CA LYS A 153 -18.88 3.90 -9.33
C LYS A 153 -18.39 2.65 -10.09
N TYR A 154 -17.08 2.49 -10.25
CA TYR A 154 -16.48 1.38 -11.02
C TYR A 154 -16.38 0.07 -10.22
N PHE A 155 -16.72 0.08 -8.93
CA PHE A 155 -16.58 -1.08 -8.07
C PHE A 155 -17.80 -1.26 -7.16
N HIS A 156 -18.25 -2.50 -7.02
CA HIS A 156 -19.40 -2.87 -6.17
C HIS A 156 -19.07 -4.08 -5.29
N ALA A 157 -20.05 -4.51 -4.48
CA ALA A 157 -19.91 -5.64 -3.55
C ALA A 157 -18.66 -5.54 -2.65
N ALA A 158 -18.37 -4.31 -2.22
CA ALA A 158 -17.19 -4.01 -1.43
C ALA A 158 -17.24 -4.63 -0.03
N VAL A 159 -16.15 -5.29 0.37
CA VAL A 159 -15.99 -5.87 1.71
C VAL A 159 -14.69 -5.38 2.32
N LEU A 160 -14.77 -4.96 3.58
CA LEU A 160 -13.65 -4.50 4.39
C LEU A 160 -13.35 -5.53 5.48
N ARG A 161 -12.07 -5.79 5.75
CA ARG A 161 -11.63 -6.61 6.87
C ARG A 161 -10.29 -6.16 7.40
N ASP A 162 -10.16 -6.16 8.73
CA ASP A 162 -8.93 -5.84 9.42
C ASP A 162 -8.23 -7.10 9.92
N PHE A 163 -6.89 -7.10 9.82
CA PHE A 163 -6.03 -8.15 10.33
C PHE A 163 -4.95 -7.54 11.23
N ARG A 164 -4.72 -8.14 12.39
CA ARG A 164 -3.59 -7.76 13.24
C ARG A 164 -2.31 -8.37 12.70
N HIS A 165 -1.27 -7.59 12.70
CA HIS A 165 0.06 -8.00 12.30
C HIS A 165 1.10 -7.49 13.29
N TRP A 166 2.11 -8.30 13.56
CA TRP A 166 3.16 -8.00 14.52
C TRP A 166 4.51 -8.26 13.86
N GLU A 167 5.32 -7.21 13.70
CA GLU A 167 6.68 -7.33 13.17
C GLU A 167 7.70 -7.36 14.31
N PRO A 168 8.64 -8.30 14.33
CA PRO A 168 9.75 -8.27 15.29
C PRO A 168 10.50 -6.94 15.19
N MET A 169 10.78 -6.32 16.34
CA MET A 169 11.48 -5.06 16.43
C MET A 169 12.69 -5.21 17.33
N THR A 170 13.87 -5.31 16.73
CA THR A 170 15.13 -5.27 17.47
C THR A 170 15.52 -3.84 17.82
N ARG A 171 16.40 -3.66 18.79
CA ARG A 171 16.98 -2.36 19.13
C ARG A 171 17.61 -1.69 17.92
N GLU A 172 18.44 -2.42 17.18
CA GLU A 172 19.12 -1.94 15.98
C GLU A 172 18.11 -1.59 14.88
N GLY A 173 17.06 -2.39 14.75
CA GLY A 173 15.96 -2.18 13.79
C GLY A 173 15.20 -0.89 14.09
N MET A 174 14.88 -0.63 15.36
CA MET A 174 14.22 0.61 15.79
C MET A 174 15.12 1.83 15.57
N VAL A 175 16.37 1.76 15.97
CA VAL A 175 17.36 2.83 15.74
C VAL A 175 17.53 3.11 14.25
N ALA A 176 17.70 2.08 13.43
CA ALA A 176 17.84 2.24 11.97
C ALA A 176 16.58 2.85 11.32
N MET A 177 15.39 2.44 11.75
CA MET A 177 14.12 2.99 11.28
C MET A 177 14.03 4.49 11.55
N VAL A 178 14.33 4.90 12.79
CA VAL A 178 14.28 6.31 13.21
C VAL A 178 15.39 7.14 12.55
N ALA A 179 16.63 6.63 12.52
CA ALA A 179 17.77 7.31 11.90
C ALA A 179 17.59 7.52 10.37
N ALA A 180 16.75 6.72 9.73
CA ALA A 180 16.43 6.86 8.31
C ALA A 180 15.50 8.04 8.01
N THR A 181 14.82 8.61 9.00
CA THR A 181 13.86 9.71 8.80
C THR A 181 14.57 11.02 8.43
N PRO A 182 13.99 11.86 7.56
CA PRO A 182 14.60 13.15 7.18
C PRO A 182 14.85 14.07 8.39
N ALA A 183 13.92 14.12 9.34
CA ALA A 183 14.03 14.96 10.54
C ALA A 183 15.27 14.60 11.38
N VAL A 184 15.51 13.32 11.63
CA VAL A 184 16.67 12.86 12.38
C VAL A 184 17.99 13.02 11.59
N ARG A 185 17.95 12.82 10.27
CA ARG A 185 19.12 13.06 9.40
C ARG A 185 19.58 14.51 9.37
N SER A 186 18.67 15.46 9.57
CA SER A 186 18.98 16.89 9.57
C SER A 186 19.59 17.40 10.87
N LEU A 187 19.59 16.59 11.94
CA LEU A 187 20.21 16.95 13.23
C LEU A 187 21.74 16.95 13.14
N ASP A 188 22.37 17.83 13.93
CA ASP A 188 23.81 17.74 14.20
C ASP A 188 24.14 16.43 14.93
N GLU A 189 25.42 16.07 14.92
CA GLU A 189 25.86 14.77 15.44
C GLU A 189 25.51 14.56 16.93
N LEU A 190 25.68 15.59 17.76
CA LEU A 190 25.42 15.49 19.19
C LEU A 190 23.93 15.36 19.49
N SER A 191 23.09 16.15 18.82
CA SER A 191 21.63 16.10 18.95
C SER A 191 21.08 14.78 18.41
N ARG A 192 21.61 14.30 17.30
CA ARG A 192 21.25 13.00 16.72
C ARG A 192 21.56 11.87 17.68
N GLN A 193 22.75 11.85 18.27
CA GLN A 193 23.14 10.80 19.22
C GLN A 193 22.21 10.78 20.42
N ARG A 194 21.93 11.95 21.04
CA ARG A 194 21.00 12.06 22.18
C ARG A 194 19.59 11.56 21.83
N PHE A 195 19.14 11.87 20.61
CA PHE A 195 17.83 11.43 20.15
C PHE A 195 17.77 9.91 19.99
N LEU A 196 18.81 9.31 19.40
CA LEU A 196 18.89 7.86 19.24
C LEU A 196 19.07 7.13 20.58
N ASP A 197 19.77 7.73 21.55
CA ASP A 197 19.85 7.21 22.91
C ASP A 197 18.46 7.15 23.59
N ALA A 198 17.63 8.19 23.40
CA ALA A 198 16.26 8.16 23.90
C ALA A 198 15.39 7.08 23.19
N VAL A 199 15.61 6.81 21.91
CA VAL A 199 14.95 5.70 21.18
C VAL A 199 15.37 4.35 21.76
N ILE A 200 16.65 4.16 22.06
CA ILE A 200 17.18 2.96 22.71
C ILE A 200 16.53 2.75 24.07
N GLU A 201 16.42 3.82 24.86
CA GLU A 201 15.78 3.76 26.17
C GLU A 201 14.31 3.33 26.08
N ILE A 202 13.56 3.86 25.11
CA ILE A 202 12.16 3.42 24.84
C ILE A 202 12.12 1.92 24.53
N HIS A 203 13.02 1.44 23.65
CA HIS A 203 13.08 0.04 23.31
C HIS A 203 13.36 -0.83 24.56
N ASP A 204 14.40 -0.50 25.34
CA ASP A 204 14.85 -1.32 26.45
C ASP A 204 13.84 -1.37 27.59
N GLN A 205 13.15 -0.27 27.86
CA GLN A 205 12.04 -0.22 28.82
C GLN A 205 10.84 -1.04 28.37
N ALA A 206 10.55 -1.07 27.06
CA ALA A 206 9.41 -1.79 26.51
C ALA A 206 9.68 -3.29 26.33
N ALA A 207 10.87 -3.66 25.88
CA ALA A 207 11.26 -5.05 25.64
C ALA A 207 11.43 -5.83 26.95
N GLY A 208 12.00 -5.21 27.99
CA GLY A 208 12.38 -5.94 29.19
C GLY A 208 13.25 -7.14 28.84
N ASN A 209 12.77 -8.36 29.16
CA ASN A 209 13.42 -9.62 28.79
C ASN A 209 12.80 -10.31 27.57
N ASN A 210 11.85 -9.66 26.88
CA ASN A 210 11.09 -10.25 25.77
C ASN A 210 11.46 -9.62 24.43
N GLU A 211 11.16 -10.33 23.35
CA GLU A 211 11.22 -9.77 22.01
C GLU A 211 10.14 -8.68 21.84
N LEU A 212 10.57 -7.46 21.49
CA LEU A 212 9.62 -6.39 21.18
C LEU A 212 9.02 -6.63 19.79
N ARG A 213 7.72 -6.36 19.66
CA ARG A 213 7.00 -6.48 18.39
C ARG A 213 6.25 -5.20 18.09
N LEU A 214 6.47 -4.67 16.88
CA LEU A 214 5.76 -3.49 16.40
C LEU A 214 4.37 -3.92 15.92
N PRO A 215 3.31 -3.40 16.55
CA PRO A 215 1.94 -3.75 16.19
C PRO A 215 1.48 -2.95 14.99
N TYR A 216 0.83 -3.65 14.07
CA TYR A 216 0.15 -3.08 12.92
C TYR A 216 -1.28 -3.60 12.82
N GLN A 217 -2.16 -2.77 12.31
CA GLN A 217 -3.45 -3.15 11.79
C GLN A 217 -3.37 -3.09 10.25
N LEU A 218 -3.50 -4.24 9.62
CA LEU A 218 -3.59 -4.35 8.17
C LEU A 218 -5.06 -4.27 7.77
N ARG A 219 -5.46 -3.13 7.24
CA ARG A 219 -6.78 -2.92 6.66
C ARG A 219 -6.78 -3.42 5.23
N CYS A 220 -7.71 -4.32 4.92
CA CYS A 220 -7.87 -4.91 3.61
C CYS A 220 -9.27 -4.62 3.08
N TRP A 221 -9.34 -4.17 1.85
CA TRP A 221 -10.57 -3.91 1.13
C TRP A 221 -10.55 -4.66 -0.19
N ARG A 222 -11.68 -5.25 -0.56
CA ARG A 222 -11.87 -5.92 -1.85
C ARG A 222 -13.23 -5.59 -2.43
N ALA A 223 -13.28 -5.41 -3.74
CA ALA A 223 -14.52 -5.16 -4.46
C ALA A 223 -14.46 -5.73 -5.87
N VAL A 224 -15.62 -5.98 -6.45
CA VAL A 224 -15.79 -6.49 -7.81
C VAL A 224 -15.89 -5.32 -8.79
N VAL A 225 -15.28 -5.42 -9.95
CA VAL A 225 -15.39 -4.41 -11.00
C VAL A 225 -16.80 -4.36 -11.59
N ASP A 226 -17.32 -3.14 -11.79
CA ASP A 226 -18.55 -2.87 -12.52
C ASP A 226 -18.24 -2.58 -14.00
N GLN A 227 -18.37 -3.60 -14.85
CA GLN A 227 -18.10 -3.49 -16.28
C GLN A 227 -19.17 -2.66 -17.01
N ASP A 228 -20.41 -2.66 -16.52
CA ASP A 228 -21.51 -1.92 -17.13
C ASP A 228 -21.28 -0.41 -17.01
N GLU A 229 -20.70 0.01 -15.88
CA GLU A 229 -20.36 1.41 -15.68
C GLU A 229 -19.24 1.90 -16.62
N LEU A 230 -18.29 1.04 -16.96
CA LEU A 230 -17.22 1.37 -17.92
C LEU A 230 -17.72 1.56 -19.35
N THR A 231 -18.77 0.87 -19.72
CA THR A 231 -19.33 0.88 -21.09
C THR A 231 -20.56 1.76 -21.24
N ARG A 232 -21.04 2.34 -20.13
CA ARG A 232 -22.22 3.21 -20.13
C ARG A 232 -21.97 4.46 -20.99
N PRO A 233 -22.84 4.74 -22.00
CA PRO A 233 -22.72 5.96 -22.76
C PRO A 233 -22.85 7.19 -21.86
N VAL A 234 -21.99 8.19 -22.05
CA VAL A 234 -22.12 9.47 -21.38
C VAL A 234 -23.38 10.16 -21.93
N GLN A 235 -24.42 10.27 -21.11
CA GLN A 235 -25.57 11.09 -21.43
C GLN A 235 -25.20 12.54 -21.13
N LEU A 236 -25.09 13.36 -22.16
CA LEU A 236 -24.94 14.81 -22.02
C LEU A 236 -26.33 15.38 -21.77
N ASP A 237 -26.62 15.80 -20.57
CA ASP A 237 -27.91 16.39 -20.17
C ASP A 237 -28.09 17.81 -20.72
N GLU A 238 -27.09 18.41 -21.36
CA GLU A 238 -27.16 19.73 -21.96
C GLU A 238 -26.96 19.68 -23.49
N PRO A 239 -27.67 20.54 -24.23
CA PRO A 239 -27.45 20.67 -25.67
C PRO A 239 -26.01 21.11 -25.93
N ALA A 240 -25.32 20.39 -26.80
CA ALA A 240 -23.95 20.69 -27.17
C ALA A 240 -23.79 22.15 -27.52
N LEU A 241 -22.77 22.81 -26.93
CA LEU A 241 -22.40 24.18 -27.29
C LEU A 241 -21.92 24.17 -28.77
N VAL A 242 -22.74 24.73 -29.66
CA VAL A 242 -22.34 24.91 -31.07
C VAL A 242 -21.43 26.14 -31.13
N ILE A 243 -20.14 25.90 -31.32
CA ILE A 243 -19.17 26.98 -31.60
C ILE A 243 -19.20 27.17 -33.12
N PRO A 244 -19.70 28.34 -33.63
CA PRO A 244 -19.59 28.62 -35.06
C PRO A 244 -18.12 28.81 -35.41
N LEU A 245 -17.68 28.15 -36.47
CA LEU A 245 -16.36 28.33 -37.06
C LEU A 245 -16.25 29.58 -37.89
#